data_cb06f182c6a08c93a0cdedca8ecd4e6f
#
_entry.id   cb06f182c6a08c93a0cdedca8ecd4e6f
#
_cell.length_a   1.000
_cell.length_b   1.000
_cell.length_c   1.000
_cell.angle_alpha   90.00
_cell.angle_beta   90.00
_cell.angle_gamma   90.00
#
_symmetry.space_group_name_H-M   'P 1'
#
loop_
_entity.id
_entity.type
_entity.pdbx_description
1 polymer ?
#
loop_
_entity_poly.entity_id
_entity_poly.type
_entity_poly.pdbx_seq_one_letter_code
_entity_poly.pdbx_strand_id
1 'polypeptide(L)'
;GWAERPIFGKIRYMNYNGCKRKFDVKAYVAPWGAVDVAHLGRPAEKLLARIGQGIGQGLSPSLALDGMGGTYVLRDAKRRPVAAFKPRDEEPFAPNNPRGLAGKMGQPGIHPTIPSGESHIREVLAYKLDHRGFHSVPPTLQAEALHPAFHVMSMRPLSRYGAKVGSLQAWIPH
;
A
#
# COMPACT_ATOMS: atom_id res chain seq x y z
N GLY A 1 -1.70 26.95 -6.58
CA GLY A 1 -2.31 25.64 -6.46
C GLY A 1 -1.61 24.66 -7.37
N TRP A 2 -0.77 23.79 -6.84
CA TRP A 2 -0.14 22.70 -7.61
C TRP A 2 -1.15 21.57 -7.67
N ALA A 3 -1.76 21.38 -8.84
CA ALA A 3 -2.66 20.27 -9.08
C ALA A 3 -1.84 18.97 -9.12
N GLU A 4 -2.01 18.11 -8.13
CA GLU A 4 -1.54 16.73 -8.16
C GLU A 4 -2.19 16.03 -9.36
N ARG A 5 -1.42 15.71 -10.38
CA ARG A 5 -1.89 14.86 -11.48
C ARG A 5 -1.75 13.41 -11.04
N PRO A 6 -2.80 12.63 -10.93
CA PRO A 6 -2.69 11.19 -10.75
C PRO A 6 -2.05 10.61 -12.01
N ILE A 7 -0.94 9.89 -11.84
CA ILE A 7 -0.19 9.31 -12.96
C ILE A 7 -0.91 8.10 -13.56
N PHE A 8 -1.85 7.51 -12.83
CA PHE A 8 -2.58 6.34 -13.30
C PHE A 8 -4.08 6.48 -13.05
N GLY A 9 -4.84 6.10 -14.07
CA GLY A 9 -6.29 6.11 -14.03
C GLY A 9 -6.86 5.23 -12.90
N LYS A 10 -8.06 5.56 -12.47
CA LYS A 10 -8.83 4.75 -11.51
C LYS A 10 -9.00 3.34 -12.06
N ILE A 11 -8.40 2.36 -11.42
CA ILE A 11 -8.71 0.95 -11.70
C ILE A 11 -10.02 0.64 -10.98
N ARG A 12 -11.13 0.71 -11.72
CA ARG A 12 -12.44 0.29 -11.22
C ARG A 12 -12.68 -1.16 -11.61
N TYR A 13 -12.79 -2.03 -10.63
CA TYR A 13 -13.20 -3.41 -10.88
C TYR A 13 -14.63 -3.62 -10.39
N MET A 14 -15.47 -4.11 -11.26
CA MET A 14 -16.81 -4.61 -10.90
C MET A 14 -16.69 -6.09 -10.51
N ASN A 15 -17.26 -6.45 -9.38
CA ASN A 15 -17.32 -7.84 -8.97
C ASN A 15 -18.55 -8.52 -9.57
N TYR A 16 -18.43 -9.81 -9.95
CA TYR A 16 -19.39 -10.60 -10.69
C TYR A 16 -20.71 -10.90 -9.96
N ASN A 17 -20.85 -10.59 -8.67
CA ASN A 17 -22.02 -10.93 -7.86
C ASN A 17 -22.79 -9.72 -7.30
N GLY A 18 -22.90 -8.63 -8.05
CA GLY A 18 -23.77 -7.50 -7.67
C GLY A 18 -23.37 -6.71 -6.41
N CYS A 19 -22.39 -7.17 -5.65
CA CYS A 19 -21.84 -6.46 -4.52
C CYS A 19 -20.70 -5.56 -5.00
N LYS A 20 -20.93 -4.24 -5.03
CA LYS A 20 -19.95 -3.23 -5.44
C LYS A 20 -18.81 -3.14 -4.41
N ARG A 21 -17.92 -4.12 -4.36
CA ARG A 21 -16.68 -4.01 -3.61
C ARG A 21 -15.70 -3.16 -4.43
N LYS A 22 -15.63 -1.87 -4.12
CA LYS A 22 -14.65 -0.98 -4.74
C LYS A 22 -13.29 -1.28 -4.14
N PHE A 23 -12.37 -1.81 -4.94
CA PHE A 23 -10.95 -1.70 -4.67
C PHE A 23 -10.43 -0.56 -5.55
N ASP A 24 -9.99 0.50 -4.92
CA ASP A 24 -9.40 1.65 -5.61
C ASP A 24 -7.96 1.77 -5.10
N VAL A 25 -6.98 1.61 -5.97
CA VAL A 25 -5.57 1.90 -5.67
C VAL A 25 -5.16 3.08 -6.50
N LYS A 26 -4.78 4.15 -5.84
CA LYS A 26 -4.14 5.30 -6.46
C LYS A 26 -2.65 5.25 -6.10
N ALA A 27 -1.80 5.23 -7.10
CA ALA A 27 -0.39 5.46 -6.91
C ALA A 27 -0.09 6.95 -7.09
N TYR A 28 0.65 7.53 -6.16
CA TYR A 28 1.07 8.93 -6.22
C TYR A 28 2.57 9.00 -6.46
N VAL A 29 2.97 9.95 -7.29
CA VAL A 29 4.36 10.39 -7.33
C VAL A 29 4.48 11.58 -6.39
N ALA A 30 5.29 11.42 -5.37
CA ALA A 30 5.53 12.48 -4.40
C ALA A 30 6.18 13.70 -5.08
N PRO A 31 5.83 14.95 -4.66
CA PRO A 31 6.28 16.18 -5.31
C PRO A 31 7.75 16.55 -5.09
N TRP A 32 8.56 15.66 -4.57
CA TRP A 32 9.97 15.91 -4.26
C TRP A 32 10.87 15.75 -5.47
N GLY A 33 10.83 16.73 -6.37
CA GLY A 33 11.80 16.83 -7.45
C GLY A 33 11.68 15.74 -8.53
N ALA A 34 12.01 16.12 -9.74
CA ALA A 34 12.00 15.30 -10.94
C ALA A 34 12.98 14.11 -10.82
N VAL A 35 12.56 13.04 -10.18
CA VAL A 35 13.12 11.72 -10.43
C VAL A 35 12.40 11.17 -11.64
N ASP A 36 13.15 10.74 -12.63
CA ASP A 36 12.68 10.27 -13.92
C ASP A 36 11.53 9.25 -13.79
N VAL A 37 10.32 9.75 -13.92
CA VAL A 37 9.06 8.98 -13.79
C VAL A 37 8.98 7.89 -14.88
N ALA A 38 9.73 8.02 -15.96
CA ALA A 38 9.81 7.03 -17.02
C ALA A 38 10.33 5.68 -16.52
N HIS A 39 11.16 5.67 -15.48
CA HIS A 39 11.70 4.41 -14.89
C HIS A 39 10.69 3.68 -13.99
N LEU A 40 9.74 4.38 -13.38
CA LEU A 40 8.72 3.81 -12.49
C LEU A 40 7.41 3.47 -13.21
N GLY A 41 7.15 4.06 -14.39
CA GLY A 41 5.86 3.97 -15.07
C GLY A 41 5.45 2.53 -15.40
N ARG A 42 6.18 1.87 -16.27
CA ARG A 42 5.81 0.53 -16.76
C ARG A 42 5.83 -0.60 -15.71
N PRO A 43 6.82 -0.69 -14.78
CA PRO A 43 6.79 -1.69 -13.73
C PRO A 43 5.61 -1.51 -12.77
N ALA A 44 5.31 -0.27 -12.38
CA ALA A 44 4.18 0.04 -11.51
C ALA A 44 2.84 -0.29 -12.15
N GLU A 45 2.66 0.07 -13.43
CA GLU A 45 1.46 -0.28 -14.20
C GLU A 45 1.24 -1.78 -14.26
N LYS A 46 2.27 -2.55 -14.58
CA LYS A 46 2.20 -4.01 -14.62
C LYS A 46 1.85 -4.60 -13.24
N LEU A 47 2.42 -4.06 -12.18
CA LEU A 47 2.13 -4.49 -10.82
C LEU A 47 0.66 -4.23 -10.46
N LEU A 48 0.18 -3.01 -10.69
CA LEU A 48 -1.20 -2.62 -10.43
C LEU A 48 -2.20 -3.42 -11.27
N ALA A 49 -1.89 -3.67 -12.54
CA ALA A 49 -2.73 -4.50 -13.42
C ALA A 49 -2.85 -5.94 -12.88
N ARG A 50 -1.74 -6.55 -12.41
CA ARG A 50 -1.75 -7.89 -11.81
C ARG A 50 -2.58 -7.94 -10.52
N ILE A 51 -2.42 -6.95 -9.65
CA ILE A 51 -3.22 -6.83 -8.43
C ILE A 51 -4.70 -6.70 -8.79
N GLY A 52 -5.01 -5.84 -9.75
CA GLY A 52 -6.37 -5.62 -10.20
C GLY A 52 -7.03 -6.88 -10.76
N GLN A 53 -6.30 -7.69 -11.53
CA GLN A 53 -6.81 -8.98 -12.01
C GLN A 53 -7.16 -9.93 -10.85
N GLY A 54 -6.31 -10.00 -9.82
CA GLY A 54 -6.58 -10.82 -8.64
C GLY A 54 -7.82 -10.36 -7.88
N ILE A 55 -7.91 -9.06 -7.61
CA ILE A 55 -9.08 -8.46 -6.94
C ILE A 55 -10.35 -8.64 -7.78
N GLY A 56 -10.26 -8.49 -9.10
CA GLY A 56 -11.38 -8.74 -10.03
C GLY A 56 -11.92 -10.16 -9.97
N GLN A 57 -11.09 -11.14 -9.62
CA GLN A 57 -11.48 -12.52 -9.34
C GLN A 57 -11.95 -12.78 -7.91
N GLY A 58 -12.10 -11.74 -7.09
CA GLY A 58 -12.55 -11.84 -5.71
C GLY A 58 -11.45 -12.17 -4.70
N LEU A 59 -10.17 -12.16 -5.10
CA LEU A 59 -9.07 -12.37 -4.16
C LEU A 59 -8.90 -11.14 -3.27
N SER A 60 -9.14 -11.31 -1.98
CA SER A 60 -8.98 -10.24 -1.00
C SER A 60 -7.52 -10.11 -0.54
N PRO A 61 -7.05 -8.90 -0.18
CA PRO A 61 -5.82 -8.73 0.57
C PRO A 61 -5.83 -9.60 1.83
N SER A 62 -4.74 -10.29 2.11
CA SER A 62 -4.62 -11.11 3.32
C SER A 62 -3.56 -10.54 4.25
N LEU A 63 -3.90 -10.35 5.53
CA LEU A 63 -2.95 -9.94 6.55
C LEU A 63 -1.84 -11.00 6.65
N ALA A 64 -0.57 -10.58 6.58
CA ALA A 64 0.58 -11.47 6.78
C ALA A 64 0.54 -12.04 8.20
N LEU A 65 1.05 -13.26 8.38
CA LEU A 65 1.07 -13.92 9.70
C LEU A 65 2.05 -13.24 10.65
N ASP A 66 3.19 -12.82 10.14
CA ASP A 66 4.31 -12.26 10.91
C ASP A 66 4.36 -10.74 10.83
N GLY A 67 5.13 -10.15 11.75
CA GLY A 67 5.39 -8.72 11.82
C GLY A 67 4.57 -8.00 12.88
N MET A 68 4.98 -6.77 13.21
CA MET A 68 4.40 -5.94 14.27
C MET A 68 3.37 -4.94 13.75
N GLY A 69 3.25 -4.79 12.44
CA GLY A 69 2.30 -3.89 11.76
C GLY A 69 1.32 -4.62 10.87
N GLY A 70 0.41 -3.87 10.26
CA GLY A 70 -0.46 -4.35 9.19
C GLY A 70 0.32 -4.47 7.89
N THR A 71 0.53 -5.68 7.41
CA THR A 71 1.11 -5.97 6.11
C THR A 71 0.16 -6.87 5.35
N TYR A 72 -0.31 -6.42 4.21
CA TYR A 72 -1.28 -7.17 3.40
C TYR A 72 -0.66 -7.71 2.14
N VAL A 73 -0.74 -9.02 1.97
CA VAL A 73 -0.29 -9.70 0.75
C VAL A 73 -1.38 -9.59 -0.31
N LEU A 74 -1.01 -9.01 -1.45
CA LEU A 74 -1.85 -8.88 -2.63
C LEU A 74 -1.44 -9.95 -3.65
N ARG A 75 -2.44 -10.57 -4.31
CA ARG A 75 -2.23 -11.70 -5.22
C ARG A 75 -2.74 -11.38 -6.62
N ASP A 76 -2.10 -11.99 -7.62
CA ASP A 76 -2.59 -11.97 -9.00
C ASP A 76 -3.74 -13.00 -9.23
N ALA A 77 -4.28 -13.01 -10.44
CA ALA A 77 -5.33 -13.95 -10.86
C ALA A 77 -4.94 -15.43 -10.71
N LYS A 78 -3.65 -15.74 -10.67
CA LYS A 78 -3.11 -17.10 -10.43
C LYS A 78 -2.86 -17.36 -8.94
N ARG A 79 -3.37 -16.51 -8.04
CA ARG A 79 -3.20 -16.57 -6.57
C ARG A 79 -1.76 -16.40 -6.08
N ARG A 80 -0.83 -16.03 -6.94
CA ARG A 80 0.57 -15.82 -6.56
C ARG A 80 0.72 -14.46 -5.87
N PRO A 81 1.48 -14.36 -4.78
CA PRO A 81 1.83 -13.08 -4.19
C PRO A 81 2.51 -12.18 -5.23
N VAL A 82 2.10 -10.92 -5.30
CA VAL A 82 2.65 -9.95 -6.25
C VAL A 82 3.06 -8.64 -5.59
N ALA A 83 2.48 -8.33 -4.45
CA ALA A 83 2.83 -7.13 -3.69
C ALA A 83 2.51 -7.30 -2.21
N ALA A 84 3.19 -6.48 -1.40
CA ALA A 84 2.85 -6.20 -0.02
C ALA A 84 2.37 -4.74 0.10
N PHE A 85 1.21 -4.51 0.71
CA PHE A 85 0.71 -3.19 1.06
C PHE A 85 0.79 -3.00 2.57
N LYS A 86 1.41 -1.90 3.01
CA LYS A 86 1.63 -1.58 4.42
C LYS A 86 1.01 -0.21 4.72
N PRO A 87 -0.20 -0.18 5.29
CA PRO A 87 -0.88 1.06 5.64
C PRO A 87 -0.16 1.80 6.77
N ARG A 88 0.01 3.11 6.64
CA ARG A 88 0.65 3.96 7.65
C ARG A 88 -0.07 3.97 9.00
N ASP A 89 -1.39 3.82 8.96
CA ASP A 89 -2.25 3.84 10.15
C ASP A 89 -2.28 2.48 10.88
N GLU A 90 -1.65 1.46 10.30
CA GLU A 90 -1.50 0.12 10.86
C GLU A 90 -0.05 -0.20 11.26
N GLU A 91 0.86 0.76 11.18
CA GLU A 91 2.23 0.62 11.70
C GLU A 91 2.21 0.37 13.22
N PRO A 92 3.30 -0.17 13.81
CA PRO A 92 3.42 -0.24 15.26
C PRO A 92 3.18 1.13 15.91
N PHE A 93 2.35 1.15 16.95
CA PHE A 93 1.89 2.34 17.66
C PHE A 93 1.08 3.33 16.82
N ALA A 94 0.58 2.92 15.65
CA ALA A 94 -0.43 3.65 14.90
C ALA A 94 -1.84 3.28 15.35
N PRO A 95 -2.86 4.15 15.09
CA PRO A 95 -4.21 3.97 15.66
C PRO A 95 -4.92 2.69 15.27
N ASN A 96 -4.66 2.15 14.09
CA ASN A 96 -5.31 0.95 13.56
C ASN A 96 -4.38 -0.27 13.53
N ASN A 97 -3.35 -0.30 14.38
CA ASN A 97 -2.45 -1.45 14.42
C ASN A 97 -3.21 -2.75 14.73
N PRO A 98 -3.12 -3.80 13.86
CA PRO A 98 -3.88 -5.05 14.02
C PRO A 98 -3.23 -6.05 14.99
N ARG A 99 -2.09 -5.71 15.59
CA ARG A 99 -1.27 -6.60 16.45
C ARG A 99 -1.33 -6.24 17.93
N GLY A 100 -2.29 -5.41 18.34
CA GLY A 100 -2.41 -4.98 19.73
C GLY A 100 -1.44 -3.87 20.14
N LEU A 101 -0.67 -3.34 19.20
CA LEU A 101 0.25 -2.22 19.43
C LEU A 101 -0.37 -0.91 18.96
N ALA A 102 -1.64 -0.67 19.27
CA ALA A 102 -2.33 0.55 18.90
C ALA A 102 -1.84 1.74 19.75
N GLY A 103 -1.78 2.92 19.12
CA GLY A 103 -1.32 4.15 19.78
C GLY A 103 -1.79 5.40 19.04
N LYS A 104 -0.97 6.45 19.07
CA LYS A 104 -1.29 7.72 18.41
C LYS A 104 -0.34 7.94 17.23
N MET A 105 -0.89 8.39 16.10
CA MET A 105 -0.06 8.80 14.95
C MET A 105 0.97 9.85 15.37
N GLY A 106 2.21 9.66 14.92
CA GLY A 106 3.31 10.59 15.21
C GLY A 106 4.00 10.40 16.57
N GLN A 107 3.52 9.49 17.42
CA GLN A 107 4.28 9.13 18.62
C GLN A 107 5.55 8.35 18.27
N PRO A 108 6.54 8.24 19.16
CA PRO A 108 7.71 7.39 18.95
C PRO A 108 7.30 5.97 18.54
N GLY A 109 7.88 5.48 17.46
CA GLY A 109 7.68 4.12 16.97
C GLY A 109 8.51 3.08 17.72
N ILE A 110 8.74 1.93 17.10
CA ILE A 110 9.67 0.91 17.64
C ILE A 110 11.06 1.51 17.81
N HIS A 111 11.52 2.26 16.83
CA HIS A 111 12.71 3.08 16.97
C HIS A 111 12.28 4.48 17.41
N PRO A 112 12.80 5.00 18.57
CA PRO A 112 12.31 6.25 19.16
C PRO A 112 12.40 7.47 18.23
N THR A 113 13.36 7.48 17.30
CA THR A 113 13.56 8.58 16.33
C THR A 113 12.70 8.47 15.07
N ILE A 114 11.90 7.40 14.94
CA ILE A 114 11.01 7.19 13.80
C ILE A 114 9.57 7.27 14.31
N PRO A 115 8.85 8.36 14.03
CA PRO A 115 7.45 8.48 14.42
C PRO A 115 6.58 7.42 13.77
N SER A 116 5.60 6.92 14.52
CA SER A 116 4.57 6.03 13.99
C SER A 116 3.81 6.69 12.85
N GLY A 117 3.64 5.99 11.73
CA GLY A 117 3.02 6.50 10.52
C GLY A 117 4.00 7.04 9.47
N GLU A 118 5.32 6.94 9.70
CA GLU A 118 6.35 7.37 8.76
C GLU A 118 7.12 6.23 8.08
N SER A 119 6.99 4.99 8.54
CA SER A 119 7.75 3.85 8.01
C SER A 119 7.47 3.64 6.51
N HIS A 120 6.24 3.84 6.07
CA HIS A 120 5.86 3.71 4.67
C HIS A 120 6.62 4.68 3.75
N ILE A 121 6.88 5.92 4.20
CA ILE A 121 7.66 6.90 3.43
C ILE A 121 9.13 6.46 3.35
N ARG A 122 9.67 5.91 4.43
CA ARG A 122 11.06 5.43 4.49
C ARG A 122 11.29 4.27 3.55
N GLU A 123 10.34 3.35 3.43
CA GLU A 123 10.39 2.26 2.45
C GLU A 123 10.40 2.77 1.00
N VAL A 124 9.56 3.77 0.69
CA VAL A 124 9.55 4.42 -0.62
C VAL A 124 10.86 5.13 -0.89
N LEU A 125 11.40 5.84 0.10
CA LEU A 125 12.69 6.53 -0.03
C LEU A 125 13.84 5.55 -0.21
N ALA A 126 13.87 4.44 0.51
CA ALA A 126 14.88 3.40 0.34
C ALA A 126 14.94 2.90 -1.11
N TYR A 127 13.79 2.65 -1.73
CA TYR A 127 13.74 2.28 -3.15
C TYR A 127 14.23 3.40 -4.07
N LYS A 128 13.82 4.65 -3.81
CA LYS A 128 14.23 5.79 -4.64
C LYS A 128 15.71 6.11 -4.54
N LEU A 129 16.32 5.83 -3.39
CA LEU A 129 17.74 6.06 -3.12
C LEU A 129 18.62 4.89 -3.55
N ASP A 130 18.03 3.76 -3.90
CA ASP A 130 18.77 2.59 -4.40
C ASP A 130 19.29 2.85 -5.83
N HIS A 131 20.46 3.48 -5.89
CA HIS A 131 21.08 3.86 -7.15
C HIS A 131 21.41 2.63 -8.00
N ARG A 132 20.78 2.56 -9.18
CA ARG A 132 20.95 1.46 -10.15
C ARG A 132 20.64 0.06 -9.60
N GLY A 133 19.84 -0.03 -8.53
CA GLY A 133 19.48 -1.30 -7.90
C GLY A 133 20.63 -1.97 -7.14
N PHE A 134 21.61 -1.20 -6.68
CA PHE A 134 22.81 -1.72 -5.99
C PHE A 134 22.45 -2.51 -4.73
N HIS A 135 21.45 -2.04 -3.96
CA HIS A 135 20.98 -2.71 -2.75
C HIS A 135 19.82 -3.67 -3.02
N SER A 136 19.41 -3.82 -4.27
CA SER A 136 18.30 -4.70 -4.67
C SER A 136 16.99 -4.44 -3.92
N VAL A 137 16.73 -3.18 -3.57
CA VAL A 137 15.48 -2.80 -2.91
C VAL A 137 14.31 -3.04 -3.88
N PRO A 138 13.27 -3.77 -3.46
CA PRO A 138 12.13 -4.04 -4.32
C PRO A 138 11.43 -2.76 -4.76
N PRO A 139 10.88 -2.70 -5.98
CA PRO A 139 10.06 -1.57 -6.42
C PRO A 139 8.97 -1.24 -5.40
N THR A 140 9.04 -0.02 -4.86
CA THR A 140 8.16 0.43 -3.77
C THR A 140 7.55 1.78 -4.11
N LEU A 141 6.24 1.89 -3.99
CA LEU A 141 5.45 3.08 -4.31
C LEU A 141 4.69 3.55 -3.07
N GLN A 142 4.46 4.85 -2.96
CA GLN A 142 3.37 5.33 -2.10
C GLN A 142 2.04 5.06 -2.80
N ALA A 143 1.12 4.45 -2.10
CA ALA A 143 -0.19 4.09 -2.64
C ALA A 143 -1.30 4.42 -1.65
N GLU A 144 -2.48 4.68 -2.19
CA GLU A 144 -3.74 4.77 -1.45
C GLU A 144 -4.63 3.60 -1.87
N ALA A 145 -5.11 2.84 -0.90
CA ALA A 145 -5.92 1.66 -1.15
C ALA A 145 -7.14 1.61 -0.22
N LEU A 146 -8.28 1.21 -0.78
CA LEU A 146 -9.53 0.99 -0.05
C LEU A 146 -9.99 -0.45 -0.27
N HIS A 147 -10.07 -1.23 0.80
CA HIS A 147 -10.61 -2.59 0.75
C HIS A 147 -11.20 -3.00 2.11
N PRO A 148 -12.34 -3.73 2.15
CA PRO A 148 -12.97 -4.18 3.39
C PRO A 148 -12.10 -5.10 4.26
N ALA A 149 -11.10 -5.76 3.69
CA ALA A 149 -10.18 -6.63 4.43
C ALA A 149 -9.12 -5.88 5.24
N PHE A 150 -8.98 -4.56 5.06
CA PHE A 150 -8.05 -3.76 5.86
C PHE A 150 -8.59 -3.57 7.27
N HIS A 151 -7.70 -3.69 8.24
CA HIS A 151 -8.07 -3.57 9.65
C HIS A 151 -8.48 -2.15 10.02
N VAL A 152 -9.53 -2.04 10.83
CA VAL A 152 -10.03 -0.79 11.38
C VAL A 152 -10.48 -1.04 12.81
N MET A 153 -9.91 -0.34 13.78
CA MET A 153 -10.20 -0.48 15.21
C MET A 153 -11.58 0.02 15.64
N SER A 154 -12.28 0.77 14.80
CA SER A 154 -13.55 1.38 15.15
C SER A 154 -14.73 0.63 14.50
N MET A 155 -15.84 0.45 15.25
CA MET A 155 -17.09 -0.12 14.75
C MET A 155 -17.87 0.79 13.77
N ARG A 156 -17.24 1.83 13.22
CA ARG A 156 -17.90 2.70 12.25
C ARG A 156 -18.01 2.02 10.90
N PRO A 157 -19.09 2.23 10.13
CA PRO A 157 -19.24 1.64 8.80
C PRO A 157 -18.06 2.01 7.88
N LEU A 158 -17.60 1.06 7.08
CA LEU A 158 -16.51 1.24 6.10
C LEU A 158 -16.69 2.44 5.17
N SER A 159 -17.95 2.86 4.93
CA SER A 159 -18.26 4.06 4.13
C SER A 159 -17.73 5.37 4.74
N ARG A 160 -17.38 5.39 6.01
CA ARG A 160 -16.79 6.55 6.71
C ARG A 160 -15.27 6.50 6.82
N TYR A 161 -14.65 5.38 6.43
CA TYR A 161 -13.20 5.28 6.37
C TYR A 161 -12.75 5.63 4.97
N GLY A 162 -11.88 6.61 4.87
CA GLY A 162 -11.17 6.93 3.64
C GLY A 162 -10.24 5.79 3.23
N ALA A 163 -9.71 5.88 2.02
CA ALA A 163 -8.66 4.98 1.60
C ALA A 163 -7.43 5.10 2.53
N LYS A 164 -6.77 3.98 2.76
CA LYS A 164 -5.53 3.94 3.55
C LYS A 164 -4.35 4.31 2.68
N VAL A 165 -3.52 5.22 3.18
CA VAL A 165 -2.24 5.56 2.57
C VAL A 165 -1.17 4.64 3.14
N GLY A 166 -0.25 4.16 2.31
CA GLY A 166 0.82 3.27 2.73
C GLY A 166 1.89 3.07 1.64
N SER A 167 2.83 2.18 1.90
CA SER A 167 3.76 1.67 0.89
C SER A 167 3.18 0.45 0.19
N LEU A 168 3.33 0.40 -1.13
CA LEU A 168 3.05 -0.76 -1.96
C LEU A 168 4.36 -1.25 -2.55
N GLN A 169 4.82 -2.38 -2.07
CA GLN A 169 6.11 -2.98 -2.42
C GLN A 169 5.90 -4.22 -3.29
N ALA A 170 6.66 -4.34 -4.39
CA ALA A 170 6.63 -5.53 -5.21
C ALA A 170 7.11 -6.75 -4.42
N TRP A 171 6.42 -7.88 -4.60
CA TRP A 171 6.80 -9.14 -3.98
C TRP A 171 8.00 -9.76 -4.67
N ILE A 172 9.02 -10.13 -3.90
CA ILE A 172 10.16 -10.90 -4.38
C ILE A 172 9.89 -12.38 -4.05
N PRO A 173 9.83 -13.26 -5.04
CA PRO A 173 9.77 -14.70 -4.78
C PRO A 173 11.05 -15.17 -4.09
N HIS A 174 10.90 -15.97 -3.09
CA HIS A 174 11.98 -16.72 -2.44
C HIS A 174 12.09 -18.10 -3.06
#